data_a74cca72a3c3de8663743137c25f3fe9
#
_entry.id   a74cca72a3c3de8663743137c25f3fe9
#
_cell.length_a   1.000
_cell.length_b   1.000
_cell.length_c   1.000
_cell.angle_alpha   90.00
_cell.angle_beta   90.00
_cell.angle_gamma   90.00
#
_symmetry.space_group_name_H-M   'P 1'
#
loop_
_entity.id
_entity.type
_entity.pdbx_description
1 polymer ?
#
loop_
_entity_poly.entity_id
_entity_poly.type
_entity_poly.pdbx_seq_one_letter_code
_entity_poly.pdbx_strand_id
1 'polypeptide(L)'
;YNGHKLLRAEPACAQALSKYRINPGNVGKGALHEENFATMIETACRYGKAVRIGVNGGSLDKELLEKRIAEGRETGKEARDVFLDCVVESTLASAREALSLGLKESQLVLSAKVSDVPDLLYVYRKLADASTVPLHVGLTEAGIGTKGCVASTAALSILLSEGIGDTIRVSITPEPGKSRTEEVLVAREVLQSLGMRRFCPLVTSCPGCGRTNNAL
;
A
#
# COMPACT_ATOMS: atom_id res chain seq x y z
N TYR A 1 -0.35 -15.82 2.04
CA TYR A 1 -1.78 -15.74 2.35
C TYR A 1 -2.54 -16.73 1.49
N ASN A 2 -3.44 -17.50 2.12
CA ASN A 2 -4.22 -18.54 1.45
C ASN A 2 -5.63 -18.08 1.09
N GLY A 3 -5.82 -16.79 0.79
CA GLY A 3 -7.13 -16.21 0.47
C GLY A 3 -7.83 -16.89 -0.71
N HIS A 4 -7.09 -17.25 -1.76
CA HIS A 4 -7.61 -17.99 -2.91
C HIS A 4 -8.21 -19.34 -2.51
N LYS A 5 -7.61 -20.08 -1.56
CA LYS A 5 -8.14 -21.35 -1.07
C LYS A 5 -9.45 -21.16 -0.33
N LEU A 6 -9.52 -20.13 0.54
CA LEU A 6 -10.74 -19.84 1.29
C LEU A 6 -11.89 -19.40 0.37
N LEU A 7 -11.60 -18.52 -0.58
CA LEU A 7 -12.62 -18.02 -1.52
C LEU A 7 -13.16 -19.13 -2.43
N ARG A 8 -12.32 -20.14 -2.76
CA ARG A 8 -12.73 -21.32 -3.53
C ARG A 8 -13.57 -22.28 -2.68
N ALA A 9 -13.15 -22.53 -1.43
CA ALA A 9 -13.82 -23.49 -0.54
C ALA A 9 -15.13 -22.97 0.04
N GLU A 10 -15.22 -21.64 0.28
CA GLU A 10 -16.33 -21.00 0.98
C GLU A 10 -16.94 -19.86 0.14
N PRO A 11 -17.83 -20.16 -0.82
CA PRO A 11 -18.47 -19.14 -1.65
C PRO A 11 -19.22 -18.06 -0.86
N ALA A 12 -19.79 -18.41 0.29
CA ALA A 12 -20.48 -17.45 1.16
C ALA A 12 -19.52 -16.39 1.71
N CYS A 13 -18.28 -16.78 2.02
CA CYS A 13 -17.22 -15.85 2.42
C CYS A 13 -16.87 -14.90 1.26
N ALA A 14 -16.74 -15.43 0.04
CA ALA A 14 -16.46 -14.61 -1.14
C ALA A 14 -17.57 -13.58 -1.40
N GLN A 15 -18.83 -13.95 -1.22
CA GLN A 15 -19.97 -13.04 -1.37
C GLN A 15 -20.03 -11.97 -0.27
N ALA A 16 -19.75 -12.34 0.99
CA ALA A 16 -19.83 -11.42 2.12
C ALA A 16 -18.75 -10.33 2.11
N LEU A 17 -17.57 -10.60 1.53
CA LEU A 17 -16.48 -9.65 1.48
C LEU A 17 -16.74 -8.54 0.45
N SER A 18 -16.50 -7.29 0.84
CA SER A 18 -16.65 -6.14 -0.05
C SER A 18 -15.46 -5.97 -1.02
N LYS A 19 -14.27 -6.40 -0.59
CA LYS A 19 -13.03 -6.23 -1.37
C LYS A 19 -12.03 -7.35 -1.05
N TYR A 20 -11.35 -7.85 -2.08
CA TYR A 20 -10.26 -8.79 -1.93
C TYR A 20 -8.90 -8.08 -1.98
N ARG A 21 -7.89 -8.68 -1.38
CA ARG A 21 -6.51 -8.22 -1.50
C ARG A 21 -5.63 -9.34 -2.01
N ILE A 22 -4.89 -9.08 -3.07
CA ILE A 22 -3.91 -9.98 -3.65
C ILE A 22 -2.51 -9.37 -3.48
N ASN A 23 -1.55 -10.17 -3.00
CA ASN A 23 -0.14 -9.88 -3.16
C ASN A 23 0.41 -10.87 -4.18
N PRO A 24 0.75 -10.42 -5.40
CA PRO A 24 1.23 -11.33 -6.45
C PRO A 24 2.41 -12.19 -6.00
N GLY A 25 3.38 -11.64 -5.30
CA GLY A 25 4.53 -12.37 -4.79
C GLY A 25 4.23 -13.46 -3.75
N ASN A 26 3.00 -13.58 -3.25
CA ASN A 26 2.63 -14.51 -2.18
C ASN A 26 1.55 -15.54 -2.60
N VAL A 27 1.16 -15.60 -3.85
CA VAL A 27 0.12 -16.53 -4.34
C VAL A 27 0.67 -17.80 -4.98
N GLY A 28 1.97 -18.02 -4.91
CA GLY A 28 2.67 -19.18 -5.47
C GLY A 28 3.82 -18.79 -6.37
N LYS A 29 4.40 -19.75 -7.05
CA LYS A 29 5.46 -19.55 -8.05
C LYS A 29 5.10 -20.31 -9.34
N GLY A 30 5.53 -19.77 -10.49
CA GLY A 30 5.28 -20.40 -11.78
C GLY A 30 3.80 -20.64 -12.07
N ALA A 31 3.42 -21.77 -12.61
CA ALA A 31 2.04 -22.13 -12.95
C ALA A 31 1.04 -22.01 -11.77
N LEU A 32 1.49 -22.30 -10.54
CA LEU A 32 0.67 -22.12 -9.35
C LEU A 32 0.36 -20.65 -9.04
N HIS A 33 1.27 -19.74 -9.37
CA HIS A 33 1.05 -18.31 -9.25
C HIS A 33 -0.08 -17.88 -10.18
N GLU A 34 0.00 -18.25 -11.43
CA GLU A 34 -1.00 -17.91 -12.47
C GLU A 34 -2.38 -18.46 -12.10
N GLU A 35 -2.47 -19.74 -11.72
CA GLU A 35 -3.73 -20.37 -11.33
C GLU A 35 -4.37 -19.69 -10.11
N ASN A 36 -3.59 -19.42 -9.07
CA ASN A 36 -4.10 -18.82 -7.85
C ASN A 36 -4.50 -17.36 -8.03
N PHE A 37 -3.73 -16.61 -8.82
CA PHE A 37 -4.04 -15.23 -9.19
C PHE A 37 -5.34 -15.18 -10.00
N ALA A 38 -5.45 -15.99 -11.06
CA ALA A 38 -6.65 -16.09 -11.88
C ALA A 38 -7.88 -16.47 -11.05
N THR A 39 -7.76 -17.48 -10.17
CA THR A 39 -8.87 -17.89 -9.27
C THR A 39 -9.41 -16.71 -8.44
N MET A 40 -8.55 -15.86 -7.90
CA MET A 40 -9.00 -14.71 -7.11
C MET A 40 -9.67 -13.65 -7.98
N ILE A 41 -9.14 -13.37 -9.16
CA ILE A 41 -9.71 -12.40 -10.10
C ILE A 41 -11.06 -12.90 -10.62
N GLU A 42 -11.16 -14.13 -11.09
CA GLU A 42 -12.41 -14.73 -11.56
C GLU A 42 -13.50 -14.74 -10.47
N THR A 43 -13.10 -15.04 -9.23
CA THR A 43 -14.03 -14.97 -8.09
C THR A 43 -14.52 -13.54 -7.86
N ALA A 44 -13.63 -12.55 -7.98
CA ALA A 44 -13.99 -11.14 -7.87
C ALA A 44 -14.95 -10.71 -9.00
N CYS A 45 -14.67 -11.13 -10.23
CA CYS A 45 -15.55 -10.87 -11.38
C CYS A 45 -16.94 -11.49 -11.17
N ARG A 46 -16.99 -12.76 -10.76
CA ARG A 46 -18.23 -13.50 -10.50
C ARG A 46 -19.13 -12.81 -9.48
N TYR A 47 -18.58 -12.24 -8.42
CA TYR A 47 -19.34 -11.61 -7.35
C TYR A 47 -19.33 -10.08 -7.39
N GLY A 48 -18.80 -9.48 -8.46
CA GLY A 48 -18.75 -8.02 -8.63
C GLY A 48 -17.92 -7.30 -7.57
N LYS A 49 -16.85 -7.94 -7.06
CA LYS A 49 -16.05 -7.40 -5.94
C LYS A 49 -14.86 -6.58 -6.43
N ALA A 50 -14.52 -5.55 -5.65
CA ALA A 50 -13.27 -4.83 -5.86
C ALA A 50 -12.05 -5.67 -5.46
N VAL A 51 -10.92 -5.45 -6.14
CA VAL A 51 -9.66 -6.13 -5.86
C VAL A 51 -8.57 -5.09 -5.64
N ARG A 52 -7.83 -5.20 -4.55
CA ARG A 52 -6.60 -4.46 -4.36
C ARG A 52 -5.40 -5.36 -4.66
N ILE A 53 -4.70 -5.04 -5.72
CA ILE A 53 -3.38 -5.60 -6.00
C ILE A 53 -2.37 -4.87 -5.12
N GLY A 54 -1.73 -5.61 -4.23
CA GLY A 54 -0.85 -5.05 -3.22
C GLY A 54 0.54 -5.68 -3.27
N VAL A 55 1.41 -5.14 -4.10
CA VAL A 55 2.82 -5.52 -4.15
C VAL A 55 3.55 -4.96 -2.94
N ASN A 56 4.45 -5.75 -2.37
CA ASN A 56 5.42 -5.30 -1.37
C ASN A 56 6.82 -5.53 -1.94
N GLY A 57 7.73 -4.59 -1.77
CA GLY A 57 9.10 -4.71 -2.26
C GLY A 57 9.80 -5.99 -1.79
N GLY A 58 9.60 -6.40 -0.54
CA GLY A 58 10.15 -7.64 0.00
C GLY A 58 9.54 -8.94 -0.54
N SER A 59 8.52 -8.87 -1.40
CA SER A 59 7.86 -10.05 -2.02
C SER A 59 8.06 -10.15 -3.52
N LEU A 60 8.97 -9.36 -4.10
CA LEU A 60 9.38 -9.50 -5.50
C LEU A 60 10.10 -10.82 -5.74
N ASP A 61 10.02 -11.32 -6.98
CA ASP A 61 10.80 -12.48 -7.40
C ASP A 61 12.29 -12.15 -7.34
N LYS A 62 13.03 -12.91 -6.53
CA LYS A 62 14.44 -12.63 -6.26
C LYS A 62 15.33 -12.86 -7.49
N GLU A 63 15.08 -13.92 -8.24
CA GLU A 63 15.89 -14.26 -9.41
C GLU A 63 15.72 -13.20 -10.52
N LEU A 64 14.47 -12.78 -10.76
CA LEU A 64 14.18 -11.70 -11.69
C LEU A 64 14.82 -10.39 -11.25
N LEU A 65 14.74 -10.06 -9.95
CA LEU A 65 15.32 -8.84 -9.39
C LEU A 65 16.84 -8.84 -9.51
N GLU A 66 17.53 -9.96 -9.18
CA GLU A 66 18.98 -10.09 -9.31
C GLU A 66 19.43 -9.92 -10.76
N LYS A 67 18.70 -10.51 -11.71
CA LYS A 67 18.96 -10.33 -13.15
C LYS A 67 18.81 -8.86 -13.56
N ARG A 68 17.74 -8.20 -13.16
CA ARG A 68 17.50 -6.79 -13.48
C ARG A 68 18.55 -5.85 -12.85
N ILE A 69 19.02 -6.17 -11.64
CA ILE A 69 20.10 -5.41 -10.99
C ILE A 69 21.41 -5.58 -11.76
N ALA A 70 21.73 -6.79 -12.24
CA ALA A 70 22.92 -7.03 -13.06
C ALA A 70 22.86 -6.23 -14.37
N GLU A 71 21.75 -6.30 -15.11
CA GLU A 71 21.49 -5.51 -16.32
C GLU A 71 21.58 -3.99 -16.05
N GLY A 72 21.05 -3.53 -14.92
CA GLY A 72 21.11 -2.14 -14.51
C GLY A 72 22.53 -1.62 -14.28
N ARG A 73 23.40 -2.45 -13.70
CA ARG A 73 24.82 -2.12 -13.50
C ARG A 73 25.56 -1.89 -14.81
N GLU A 74 25.26 -2.66 -15.84
CA GLU A 74 25.84 -2.50 -17.18
C GLU A 74 25.45 -1.14 -17.80
N THR A 75 24.28 -0.63 -17.46
CA THR A 75 23.74 0.67 -17.93
C THR A 75 24.02 1.84 -16.99
N GLY A 76 24.77 1.62 -15.88
CA GLY A 76 25.12 2.65 -14.91
C GLY A 76 23.97 3.04 -13.94
N LYS A 77 22.91 2.26 -13.85
CA LYS A 77 21.82 2.48 -12.88
C LYS A 77 22.20 1.92 -11.51
N GLU A 78 21.81 2.65 -10.47
CA GLU A 78 21.95 2.16 -9.10
C GLU A 78 20.98 0.99 -8.82
N ALA A 79 21.43 0.03 -8.02
CA ALA A 79 20.63 -1.15 -7.66
C ALA A 79 19.30 -0.78 -6.95
N ARG A 80 19.31 0.32 -6.20
CA ARG A 80 18.11 0.87 -5.56
C ARG A 80 17.07 1.31 -6.58
N ASP A 81 17.49 2.07 -7.58
CA ASP A 81 16.57 2.57 -8.61
C ASP A 81 15.98 1.43 -9.45
N VAL A 82 16.80 0.45 -9.78
CA VAL A 82 16.34 -0.77 -10.46
C VAL A 82 15.31 -1.52 -9.62
N PHE A 83 15.56 -1.65 -8.31
CA PHE A 83 14.61 -2.29 -7.40
C PHE A 83 13.27 -1.55 -7.38
N LEU A 84 13.27 -0.22 -7.27
CA LEU A 84 12.06 0.58 -7.25
C LEU A 84 11.29 0.53 -8.57
N ASP A 85 12.02 0.55 -9.70
CA ASP A 85 11.43 0.32 -11.03
C ASP A 85 10.77 -1.05 -11.12
N CYS A 86 11.38 -2.11 -10.59
CA CYS A 86 10.78 -3.45 -10.53
C CYS A 86 9.50 -3.49 -9.68
N VAL A 87 9.43 -2.74 -8.59
CA VAL A 87 8.21 -2.64 -7.76
C VAL A 87 7.07 -2.00 -8.57
N VAL A 88 7.34 -0.92 -9.29
CA VAL A 88 6.36 -0.25 -10.16
C VAL A 88 5.93 -1.18 -11.30
N GLU A 89 6.89 -1.78 -12.01
CA GLU A 89 6.62 -2.66 -13.15
C GLU A 89 5.79 -3.88 -12.73
N SER A 90 6.13 -4.53 -11.63
CA SER A 90 5.37 -5.66 -11.07
C SER A 90 3.94 -5.28 -10.73
N THR A 91 3.73 -4.07 -10.18
CA THR A 91 2.39 -3.57 -9.85
C THR A 91 1.56 -3.36 -11.10
N LEU A 92 2.12 -2.71 -12.12
CA LEU A 92 1.43 -2.44 -13.38
C LEU A 92 1.21 -3.71 -14.21
N ALA A 93 2.17 -4.66 -14.20
CA ALA A 93 2.01 -5.94 -14.88
C ALA A 93 0.86 -6.75 -14.27
N SER A 94 0.80 -6.84 -12.95
CA SER A 94 -0.31 -7.54 -12.26
C SER A 94 -1.65 -6.85 -12.46
N ALA A 95 -1.67 -5.52 -12.62
CA ALA A 95 -2.89 -4.79 -12.97
C ALA A 95 -3.38 -5.16 -14.38
N ARG A 96 -2.47 -5.16 -15.37
CA ARG A 96 -2.79 -5.58 -16.75
C ARG A 96 -3.29 -7.01 -16.81
N GLU A 97 -2.66 -7.91 -16.08
CA GLU A 97 -3.08 -9.32 -15.98
C GLU A 97 -4.50 -9.43 -15.40
N ALA A 98 -4.80 -8.73 -14.31
CA ALA A 98 -6.15 -8.73 -13.73
C ALA A 98 -7.22 -8.23 -14.70
N LEU A 99 -6.92 -7.17 -15.46
CA LEU A 99 -7.82 -6.63 -16.49
C LEU A 99 -8.01 -7.63 -17.65
N SER A 100 -6.95 -8.32 -18.07
CA SER A 100 -7.04 -9.36 -19.13
C SER A 100 -7.90 -10.56 -18.71
N LEU A 101 -7.95 -10.86 -17.41
CA LEU A 101 -8.82 -11.88 -16.80
C LEU A 101 -10.28 -11.42 -16.60
N GLY A 102 -10.62 -10.21 -17.04
CA GLY A 102 -11.99 -9.69 -17.04
C GLY A 102 -12.37 -8.80 -15.86
N LEU A 103 -11.44 -8.46 -14.97
CA LEU A 103 -11.70 -7.47 -13.93
C LEU A 103 -11.92 -6.09 -14.58
N LYS A 104 -12.91 -5.34 -14.12
CA LYS A 104 -13.14 -3.97 -14.60
C LYS A 104 -12.17 -3.00 -13.92
N GLU A 105 -11.72 -1.98 -14.64
CA GLU A 105 -10.86 -0.94 -14.07
C GLU A 105 -11.46 -0.29 -12.82
N SER A 106 -12.79 -0.06 -12.82
CA SER A 106 -13.53 0.47 -11.67
C SER A 106 -13.54 -0.43 -10.42
N GLN A 107 -13.12 -1.69 -10.55
CA GLN A 107 -13.00 -2.64 -9.46
C GLN A 107 -11.56 -2.77 -8.94
N LEU A 108 -10.60 -2.15 -9.61
CA LEU A 108 -9.19 -2.28 -9.32
C LEU A 108 -8.69 -1.16 -8.39
N VAL A 109 -7.83 -1.53 -7.45
CA VAL A 109 -7.06 -0.60 -6.61
C VAL A 109 -5.61 -1.07 -6.58
N LEU A 110 -4.65 -0.17 -6.74
CA LEU A 110 -3.23 -0.51 -6.72
C LEU A 110 -2.56 -0.09 -5.40
N SER A 111 -1.57 -0.86 -5.01
CA SER A 111 -0.76 -0.57 -3.84
C SER A 111 0.63 -1.16 -4.02
N ALA A 112 1.65 -0.34 -3.94
CA ALA A 112 3.06 -0.73 -4.00
C ALA A 112 3.77 -0.22 -2.75
N LYS A 113 4.15 -1.10 -1.83
CA LYS A 113 4.65 -0.72 -0.51
C LYS A 113 6.13 -1.01 -0.37
N VAL A 114 6.83 -0.01 0.12
CA VAL A 114 8.23 -0.04 0.55
C VAL A 114 8.35 0.53 1.96
N SER A 115 9.52 0.40 2.58
CA SER A 115 9.71 0.77 4.00
C SER A 115 10.30 2.16 4.20
N ASP A 116 10.87 2.74 3.15
CA ASP A 116 11.55 4.04 3.18
C ASP A 116 10.67 5.13 2.56
N VAL A 117 10.68 6.33 3.14
CA VAL A 117 9.82 7.44 2.69
C VAL A 117 10.21 7.94 1.29
N PRO A 118 11.48 8.28 0.99
CA PRO A 118 11.89 8.65 -0.36
C PRO A 118 11.55 7.60 -1.42
N ASP A 119 11.73 6.33 -1.12
CA ASP A 119 11.40 5.22 -2.03
C ASP A 119 9.90 5.16 -2.31
N LEU A 120 9.07 5.36 -1.27
CA LEU A 120 7.62 5.38 -1.43
C LEU A 120 7.17 6.52 -2.35
N LEU A 121 7.74 7.71 -2.15
CA LEU A 121 7.43 8.87 -2.99
C LEU A 121 7.79 8.60 -4.45
N TYR A 122 8.97 8.04 -4.71
CA TYR A 122 9.39 7.66 -6.06
C TYR A 122 8.41 6.69 -6.71
N VAL A 123 8.07 5.59 -6.01
CA VAL A 123 7.18 4.55 -6.53
C VAL A 123 5.78 5.09 -6.83
N TYR A 124 5.20 5.86 -5.90
CA TYR A 124 3.82 6.33 -6.08
C TYR A 124 3.69 7.46 -7.10
N ARG A 125 4.69 8.33 -7.25
CA ARG A 125 4.71 9.31 -8.34
C ARG A 125 4.73 8.61 -9.69
N LYS A 126 5.59 7.60 -9.87
CA LYS A 126 5.61 6.79 -11.10
C LYS A 126 4.31 6.04 -11.36
N LEU A 127 3.67 5.50 -10.32
CA LEU A 127 2.37 4.84 -10.47
C LEU A 127 1.25 5.82 -10.85
N ALA A 128 1.25 7.02 -10.27
CA ALA A 128 0.28 8.06 -10.58
C ALA A 128 0.44 8.57 -12.03
N ASP A 129 1.68 8.68 -12.51
CA ASP A 129 1.95 9.06 -13.90
C ASP A 129 1.55 7.96 -14.91
N ALA A 130 1.62 6.69 -14.50
CA ALA A 130 1.41 5.54 -15.38
C ALA A 130 -0.02 4.97 -15.35
N SER A 131 -0.87 5.39 -14.41
CA SER A 131 -2.19 4.77 -14.20
C SER A 131 -3.19 5.73 -13.57
N THR A 132 -4.44 5.66 -14.04
CA THR A 132 -5.60 6.37 -13.48
C THR A 132 -6.35 5.57 -12.41
N VAL A 133 -5.91 4.34 -12.14
CA VAL A 133 -6.52 3.44 -11.16
C VAL A 133 -6.28 3.96 -9.74
N PRO A 134 -7.30 3.93 -8.86
CA PRO A 134 -7.16 4.37 -7.48
C PRO A 134 -5.97 3.75 -6.74
N LEU A 135 -5.23 4.58 -6.01
CA LEU A 135 -4.02 4.19 -5.29
C LEU A 135 -4.29 4.07 -3.78
N HIS A 136 -3.84 2.97 -3.20
CA HIS A 136 -3.82 2.75 -1.76
C HIS A 136 -2.42 2.97 -1.21
N VAL A 137 -2.18 4.12 -0.61
CA VAL A 137 -0.86 4.58 -0.18
C VAL A 137 -0.55 4.26 1.28
N GLY A 138 0.73 4.06 1.57
CA GLY A 138 1.24 3.85 2.91
C GLY A 138 2.51 3.02 2.93
N LEU A 139 3.36 3.26 3.93
CA LEU A 139 4.57 2.48 4.18
C LEU A 139 4.23 1.05 4.60
N THR A 140 5.21 0.16 4.46
CA THR A 140 5.28 -1.11 5.20
C THR A 140 6.46 -1.03 6.18
N GLU A 141 6.33 -1.68 7.34
CA GLU A 141 7.43 -1.75 8.32
C GLU A 141 7.96 -0.37 8.76
N ALA A 142 7.09 0.61 8.92
CA ALA A 142 7.49 1.98 9.24
C ALA A 142 8.12 2.14 10.63
N GLY A 143 7.88 1.19 11.53
CA GLY A 143 8.47 1.14 12.86
C GLY A 143 7.44 1.10 13.99
N ILE A 144 7.97 1.14 15.21
CA ILE A 144 7.17 1.12 16.44
C ILE A 144 6.99 2.55 16.99
N GLY A 145 5.84 2.81 17.62
CA GLY A 145 5.55 4.05 18.33
C GLY A 145 5.81 5.30 17.50
N THR A 146 6.52 6.25 18.08
CA THR A 146 6.81 7.56 17.44
C THR A 146 7.48 7.43 16.07
N LYS A 147 8.41 6.50 15.87
CA LYS A 147 9.06 6.29 14.58
C LYS A 147 8.04 5.92 13.50
N GLY A 148 7.15 4.98 13.81
CA GLY A 148 6.10 4.56 12.87
C GLY A 148 5.12 5.68 12.53
N CYS A 149 4.73 6.48 13.53
CA CYS A 149 3.88 7.66 13.36
C CYS A 149 4.54 8.70 12.46
N VAL A 150 5.78 9.08 12.76
CA VAL A 150 6.51 10.12 12.03
C VAL A 150 6.77 9.70 10.58
N ALA A 151 7.26 8.49 10.35
CA ALA A 151 7.53 7.99 9.00
C ALA A 151 6.25 7.88 8.16
N SER A 152 5.17 7.33 8.74
CA SER A 152 3.88 7.22 8.05
C SER A 152 3.29 8.60 7.74
N THR A 153 3.35 9.54 8.70
CA THR A 153 2.87 10.91 8.51
C THR A 153 3.63 11.62 7.42
N ALA A 154 4.98 11.56 7.43
CA ALA A 154 5.82 12.19 6.43
C ALA A 154 5.49 11.69 5.01
N ALA A 155 5.44 10.37 4.83
CA ALA A 155 5.13 9.75 3.54
C ALA A 155 3.74 10.12 3.03
N LEU A 156 2.72 9.99 3.88
CA LEU A 156 1.33 10.26 3.52
C LEU A 156 1.10 11.74 3.24
N SER A 157 1.66 12.65 4.05
CA SER A 157 1.44 14.08 3.89
C SER A 157 1.96 14.60 2.56
N ILE A 158 3.15 14.15 2.13
CA ILE A 158 3.72 14.57 0.85
C ILE A 158 2.86 14.08 -0.31
N LEU A 159 2.58 12.76 -0.38
CA LEU A 159 1.79 12.18 -1.47
C LEU A 159 0.39 12.76 -1.57
N LEU A 160 -0.30 12.88 -0.44
CA LEU A 160 -1.65 13.43 -0.39
C LEU A 160 -1.69 14.91 -0.80
N SER A 161 -0.67 15.69 -0.42
CA SER A 161 -0.56 17.10 -0.85
C SER A 161 -0.30 17.25 -2.35
N GLU A 162 0.29 16.24 -2.98
CA GLU A 162 0.48 16.14 -4.43
C GLU A 162 -0.77 15.58 -5.16
N GLY A 163 -1.85 15.26 -4.42
CA GLY A 163 -3.07 14.65 -4.96
C GLY A 163 -2.95 13.15 -5.23
N ILE A 164 -1.92 12.50 -4.70
CA ILE A 164 -1.65 11.07 -4.89
C ILE A 164 -2.17 10.28 -3.69
N GLY A 165 -3.14 9.42 -3.91
CA GLY A 165 -3.70 8.50 -2.92
C GLY A 165 -5.18 8.70 -2.65
N ASP A 166 -5.94 7.62 -2.85
CA ASP A 166 -7.41 7.57 -2.68
C ASP A 166 -7.81 6.90 -1.38
N THR A 167 -6.98 5.98 -0.90
CA THR A 167 -7.09 5.34 0.40
C THR A 167 -5.72 5.24 1.06
N ILE A 168 -5.68 5.28 2.38
CA ILE A 168 -4.43 5.32 3.13
C ILE A 168 -4.32 4.18 4.14
N ARG A 169 -3.08 3.86 4.49
CA ARG A 169 -2.74 3.01 5.63
C ARG A 169 -1.56 3.60 6.40
N VAL A 170 -1.75 3.83 7.68
CA VAL A 170 -0.67 4.05 8.65
C VAL A 170 -0.10 2.68 9.06
N SER A 171 1.20 2.56 9.15
CA SER A 171 1.89 1.34 9.56
C SER A 171 2.66 1.58 10.85
N ILE A 172 2.10 1.11 11.95
CA ILE A 172 2.73 1.18 13.28
C ILE A 172 2.77 -0.24 13.84
N THR A 173 3.94 -0.68 14.26
CA THR A 173 4.04 -1.94 14.99
C THR A 173 3.46 -1.72 16.38
N PRO A 174 2.39 -2.43 16.78
CA PRO A 174 1.77 -2.23 18.08
C PRO A 174 2.71 -2.66 19.19
N GLU A 175 2.79 -1.86 20.25
CA GLU A 175 3.45 -2.27 21.48
C GLU A 175 2.58 -3.32 22.20
N PRO A 176 3.21 -4.25 22.95
CA PRO A 176 2.46 -5.22 23.74
C PRO A 176 1.44 -4.53 24.66
N GLY A 177 0.20 -4.99 24.61
CA GLY A 177 -0.90 -4.43 25.42
C GLY A 177 -1.57 -3.16 24.90
N LYS A 178 -1.03 -2.52 23.85
CA LYS A 178 -1.68 -1.35 23.23
C LYS A 178 -2.72 -1.74 22.19
N SER A 179 -3.68 -0.84 21.98
CA SER A 179 -4.75 -1.03 21.01
C SER A 179 -4.22 -0.95 19.57
N ARG A 180 -4.75 -1.82 18.70
CA ARG A 180 -4.49 -1.76 17.26
C ARG A 180 -5.26 -0.66 16.54
N THR A 181 -6.09 0.10 17.23
CA THR A 181 -6.82 1.24 16.67
C THR A 181 -5.96 2.50 16.55
N GLU A 182 -4.75 2.52 17.15
CA GLU A 182 -3.82 3.65 17.08
C GLU A 182 -3.50 4.06 15.64
N GLU A 183 -3.30 3.08 14.74
CA GLU A 183 -3.07 3.35 13.31
C GLU A 183 -4.22 4.16 12.67
N VAL A 184 -5.47 3.89 13.09
CA VAL A 184 -6.65 4.61 12.59
C VAL A 184 -6.72 6.03 13.16
N LEU A 185 -6.38 6.20 14.43
CA LEU A 185 -6.35 7.52 15.07
C LEU A 185 -5.30 8.41 14.40
N VAL A 186 -4.08 7.91 14.20
CA VAL A 186 -3.02 8.63 13.50
C VAL A 186 -3.43 8.95 12.06
N ALA A 187 -4.05 8.02 11.34
CA ALA A 187 -4.53 8.28 9.98
C ALA A 187 -5.58 9.40 9.92
N ARG A 188 -6.50 9.46 10.90
CA ARG A 188 -7.48 10.54 11.03
C ARG A 188 -6.79 11.88 11.28
N GLU A 189 -5.83 11.92 12.21
CA GLU A 189 -5.08 13.14 12.52
C GLU A 189 -4.28 13.65 11.33
N VAL A 190 -3.66 12.76 10.54
CA VAL A 190 -2.97 13.14 9.29
C VAL A 190 -3.94 13.82 8.32
N LEU A 191 -5.10 13.20 8.05
CA LEU A 191 -6.10 13.76 7.13
C LEU A 191 -6.70 15.07 7.64
N GLN A 192 -6.92 15.19 8.95
CA GLN A 192 -7.45 16.39 9.56
C GLN A 192 -6.43 17.54 9.57
N SER A 193 -5.17 17.25 9.89
CA SER A 193 -4.07 18.23 9.87
C SER A 193 -3.79 18.75 8.46
N LEU A 194 -4.00 17.93 7.43
CA LEU A 194 -3.92 18.36 6.02
C LEU A 194 -5.18 19.11 5.53
N GLY A 195 -6.21 19.27 6.37
CA GLY A 195 -7.46 19.90 5.98
C GLY A 195 -8.35 19.08 5.03
N MET A 196 -7.98 17.82 4.76
CA MET A 196 -8.68 16.94 3.79
C MET A 196 -9.97 16.34 4.36
N ARG A 197 -10.04 16.13 5.67
CA ARG A 197 -11.21 15.57 6.37
C ARG A 197 -11.37 16.24 7.72
N ARG A 198 -12.60 16.22 8.25
CA ARG A 198 -12.91 16.68 9.60
C ARG A 198 -13.56 15.53 10.37
N PHE A 199 -12.95 15.13 11.48
CA PHE A 199 -13.42 14.03 12.32
C PHE A 199 -13.88 14.51 13.70
N CYS A 200 -13.26 15.57 14.21
CA CYS A 200 -13.57 16.19 15.51
C CYS A 200 -13.24 17.69 15.47
N PRO A 201 -13.69 18.49 16.45
CA PRO A 201 -13.23 19.86 16.60
C PRO A 201 -11.71 19.94 16.70
N LEU A 202 -11.13 20.93 16.02
CA LEU A 202 -9.70 21.19 16.12
C LEU A 202 -9.44 22.05 17.36
N VAL A 203 -8.71 21.51 18.31
CA VAL A 203 -8.29 22.23 19.52
C VAL A 203 -6.81 22.58 19.37
N THR A 204 -6.52 23.88 19.36
CA THR A 204 -5.15 24.37 19.36
C THR A 204 -4.75 24.72 20.79
N SER A 205 -3.66 24.15 21.27
CA SER A 205 -3.11 24.44 22.59
C SER A 205 -1.69 24.97 22.49
N CYS A 206 -1.37 25.92 23.35
CA CYS A 206 0.00 26.44 23.47
C CYS A 206 0.71 25.67 24.59
N PRO A 207 1.93 25.16 24.36
CA PRO A 207 2.69 24.45 25.40
C PRO A 207 3.23 25.38 26.50
N GLY A 208 2.96 26.68 26.42
CA GLY A 208 3.52 27.69 27.29
C GLY A 208 4.86 28.25 26.78
N CYS A 209 5.29 29.35 27.36
CA CYS A 209 6.59 29.95 27.06
C CYS A 209 7.19 30.54 28.33
N GLY A 210 8.43 31.07 28.27
CA GLY A 210 9.12 31.68 29.43
C GLY A 210 8.39 32.87 30.08
N ARG A 211 7.27 33.34 29.51
CA ARG A 211 6.38 34.35 30.07
C ARG A 211 5.17 33.77 30.80
N THR A 212 5.01 32.46 30.81
CA THR A 212 3.89 31.78 31.48
C THR A 212 4.20 31.73 32.97
N ASN A 213 3.38 32.39 33.77
CA ASN A 213 3.53 32.47 35.24
C ASN A 213 2.76 31.37 35.99
N ASN A 214 2.00 30.53 35.28
CA ASN A 214 1.23 29.45 35.88
C ASN A 214 1.84 28.11 35.49
N ALA A 215 1.89 27.16 36.43
CA ALA A 215 2.19 25.78 36.15
C ALA A 215 1.10 25.19 35.23
N LEU A 216 1.54 24.53 34.14
CA LEU A 216 0.67 23.79 33.25
C LEU A 216 0.36 22.41 33.81
#